data_06de3e18dab87e9507b1b927cadfde41
#
_entry.id   06de3e18dab87e9507b1b927cadfde41
#
_cell.length_a   1.000
_cell.length_b   1.000
_cell.length_c   1.000
_cell.angle_alpha   90.00
_cell.angle_beta   90.00
_cell.angle_gamma   90.00
#
_symmetry.space_group_name_H-M   'P 1'
#
loop_
_entity.id
_entity.type
_entity.pdbx_description
1 polymer ?
#
loop_
_entity_poly.entity_id
_entity_poly.type
_entity_poly.pdbx_seq_one_letter_code
_entity_poly.pdbx_strand_id
1 'polypeptide(L)'
;MKKVIALVLLVALVISLVACSTAPASPTSSAAKDTKDQLYIEVSALGNLDYFYDHKLGMKKVGEDLGVKTEYVGPAEYDMNAMVAAFEQAIAKKPNGIVVVGFEDSLNPVVKKAQDAGIPVVTVDADLPASGRIAFVGTGNKNAGIMGGEKLAQLIGTKGKVAIMTKPGQSNLEERVAGYKEALKKYPDIEIVQIVDTKSDPVVAAQAAATLLQKYPDLAGIACVEAAGGSGAATAVKEAKLQGKVQIIAMDRGNDVVQAIEDGVISASVAQQTALMPYYATQILYNLANSKVDITTDNKAAGVQGIPAVVDTGVIIVDKTNAKYFMRQAK
;
A
#
# COMPACT_ATOMS: atom_id res chain seq x y z
N MET A 1 -60.04 59.98 28.16
CA MET A 1 -58.55 59.90 27.97
C MET A 1 -57.93 58.66 28.56
N LYS A 2 -58.28 58.21 29.75
CA LYS A 2 -57.64 56.98 30.41
C LYS A 2 -57.93 55.66 29.69
N LYS A 3 -59.07 55.51 28.98
CA LYS A 3 -59.45 54.29 28.25
C LYS A 3 -58.75 54.14 26.87
N VAL A 4 -58.37 55.25 26.26
CA VAL A 4 -57.66 55.28 24.96
C VAL A 4 -56.20 54.96 25.15
N ILE A 5 -55.58 55.36 26.27
CA ILE A 5 -54.20 55.07 26.61
C ILE A 5 -54.01 53.59 26.91
N ALA A 6 -54.96 52.91 27.54
CA ALA A 6 -54.92 51.47 27.83
C ALA A 6 -54.98 50.62 26.54
N LEU A 7 -55.72 51.06 25.52
CA LEU A 7 -55.88 50.37 24.24
C LEU A 7 -54.59 50.44 23.37
N VAL A 8 -53.92 51.62 23.42
CA VAL A 8 -52.66 51.83 22.66
C VAL A 8 -51.52 51.06 23.28
N LEU A 9 -51.46 50.90 24.61
CA LEU A 9 -50.49 50.08 25.31
C LEU A 9 -50.67 48.55 25.07
N LEU A 10 -51.93 48.09 24.90
CA LEU A 10 -52.22 46.69 24.61
C LEU A 10 -51.85 46.31 23.18
N VAL A 11 -52.03 47.25 22.20
CA VAL A 11 -51.63 47.04 20.81
C VAL A 11 -50.10 47.08 20.64
N ALA A 12 -49.40 47.92 21.41
CA ALA A 12 -47.91 47.92 21.42
C ALA A 12 -47.31 46.67 22.00
N LEU A 13 -47.96 45.98 22.96
CA LEU A 13 -47.49 44.75 23.57
C LEU A 13 -47.68 43.52 22.67
N VAL A 14 -48.65 43.55 21.76
CA VAL A 14 -48.91 42.41 20.81
C VAL A 14 -47.96 42.49 19.61
N ILE A 15 -47.48 43.69 19.23
CA ILE A 15 -46.54 43.85 18.11
C ILE A 15 -45.10 43.44 18.48
N SER A 16 -44.73 43.48 19.78
CA SER A 16 -43.41 43.06 20.25
C SER A 16 -43.19 41.52 20.38
N LEU A 17 -44.25 40.70 20.21
CA LEU A 17 -44.19 39.23 20.28
C LEU A 17 -44.04 38.53 18.90
N VAL A 18 -44.09 39.28 17.80
CA VAL A 18 -43.95 38.69 16.43
C VAL A 18 -42.55 38.89 15.84
N ALA A 19 -41.64 39.61 16.52
CA ALA A 19 -40.30 39.92 16.02
C ALA A 19 -39.18 38.97 16.49
N CYS A 20 -39.49 37.79 17.04
CA CYS A 20 -38.48 36.80 17.47
C CYS A 20 -38.77 35.41 16.90
N SER A 21 -38.66 35.22 15.59
CA SER A 21 -38.46 33.84 15.03
C SER A 21 -37.95 33.83 13.58
N THR A 22 -36.90 34.60 13.30
CA THR A 22 -36.00 34.26 12.20
C THR A 22 -34.59 34.23 12.73
N ALA A 23 -34.32 33.28 13.65
CA ALA A 23 -32.99 32.79 13.80
C ALA A 23 -32.63 32.13 12.47
N PRO A 24 -31.46 32.43 11.88
CA PRO A 24 -31.00 31.66 10.74
C PRO A 24 -30.99 30.20 11.16
N ALA A 25 -31.69 29.35 10.42
CA ALA A 25 -31.65 27.91 10.63
C ALA A 25 -30.17 27.50 10.69
N SER A 26 -29.73 27.03 11.85
CA SER A 26 -28.45 26.35 11.96
C SER A 26 -28.40 25.30 10.85
N PRO A 27 -27.28 25.14 10.13
CA PRO A 27 -27.18 24.14 9.09
C PRO A 27 -27.58 22.81 9.73
N THR A 28 -28.66 22.25 9.20
CA THR A 28 -29.17 20.95 9.60
C THR A 28 -27.99 19.99 9.56
N SER A 29 -27.56 19.50 10.70
CA SER A 29 -26.61 18.40 10.77
C SER A 29 -27.16 17.33 9.84
N SER A 30 -26.50 17.10 8.72
CA SER A 30 -26.80 15.98 7.83
C SER A 30 -26.88 14.74 8.71
N ALA A 31 -28.07 14.15 8.80
CA ALA A 31 -28.23 12.89 9.55
C ALA A 31 -27.14 11.95 9.09
N ALA A 32 -26.35 11.42 10.02
CA ALA A 32 -25.27 10.51 9.72
C ALA A 32 -25.84 9.36 8.86
N LYS A 33 -25.36 9.25 7.62
CA LYS A 33 -25.80 8.23 6.68
C LYS A 33 -25.52 6.86 7.32
N ASP A 34 -26.51 5.99 7.41
CA ASP A 34 -26.28 4.63 7.93
C ASP A 34 -25.31 3.91 6.99
N THR A 35 -24.10 3.67 7.46
CA THR A 35 -23.00 3.08 6.68
C THR A 35 -22.86 1.57 6.87
N LYS A 36 -23.63 0.97 7.82
CA LYS A 36 -23.51 -0.45 8.20
C LYS A 36 -23.74 -1.43 7.05
N ASP A 37 -24.50 -1.03 6.04
CA ASP A 37 -24.78 -1.85 4.87
C ASP A 37 -23.82 -1.58 3.70
N GLN A 38 -22.91 -0.62 3.84
CA GLN A 38 -21.90 -0.39 2.82
C GLN A 38 -20.92 -1.57 2.78
N LEU A 39 -20.61 -2.03 1.55
CA LEU A 39 -19.73 -3.16 1.28
C LEU A 39 -18.53 -2.70 0.46
N TYR A 40 -17.33 -3.06 0.88
CA TYR A 40 -16.08 -2.85 0.16
C TYR A 40 -15.40 -4.20 -0.04
N ILE A 41 -14.91 -4.47 -1.25
CA ILE A 41 -14.34 -5.77 -1.61
C ILE A 41 -12.93 -5.58 -2.14
N GLU A 42 -11.96 -6.30 -1.57
CA GLU A 42 -10.63 -6.42 -2.16
C GLU A 42 -10.54 -7.68 -3.04
N VAL A 43 -10.01 -7.51 -4.25
CA VAL A 43 -9.77 -8.59 -5.21
C VAL A 43 -8.27 -8.76 -5.43
N SER A 44 -7.76 -9.98 -5.22
CA SER A 44 -6.35 -10.35 -5.37
C SER A 44 -6.22 -11.71 -6.08
N ALA A 45 -5.01 -12.05 -6.56
CA ALA A 45 -4.73 -13.31 -7.24
C ALA A 45 -3.91 -14.32 -6.41
N LEU A 46 -3.61 -14.02 -5.13
CA LEU A 46 -2.65 -14.79 -4.32
C LEU A 46 -3.09 -14.88 -2.86
N GLY A 47 -4.27 -15.45 -2.62
CA GLY A 47 -4.85 -15.51 -1.28
C GLY A 47 -4.05 -16.30 -0.23
N ASN A 48 -3.21 -17.25 -0.63
CA ASN A 48 -2.41 -18.07 0.27
C ASN A 48 -0.99 -17.52 0.53
N LEU A 49 -0.51 -16.56 -0.25
CA LEU A 49 0.80 -15.97 0.01
C LEU A 49 0.78 -15.17 1.33
N ASP A 50 1.75 -15.40 2.19
CA ASP A 50 1.88 -14.72 3.50
C ASP A 50 1.91 -13.19 3.39
N TYR A 51 2.41 -12.66 2.29
CA TYR A 51 2.37 -11.23 1.96
C TYR A 51 0.95 -10.67 2.03
N PHE A 52 -0.03 -11.37 1.44
CA PHE A 52 -1.45 -10.94 1.40
C PHE A 52 -2.23 -11.25 2.68
N TYR A 53 -1.64 -11.93 3.64
CA TYR A 53 -2.23 -12.02 4.98
C TYR A 53 -2.43 -10.63 5.61
N ASP A 54 -1.45 -9.74 5.43
CA ASP A 54 -1.55 -8.38 5.95
C ASP A 54 -2.65 -7.56 5.24
N HIS A 55 -2.90 -7.81 3.96
CA HIS A 55 -4.04 -7.22 3.26
C HIS A 55 -5.37 -7.60 3.93
N LYS A 56 -5.56 -8.89 4.25
CA LYS A 56 -6.75 -9.36 4.97
C LYS A 56 -6.91 -8.67 6.34
N LEU A 57 -5.81 -8.46 7.06
CA LEU A 57 -5.82 -7.70 8.32
C LEU A 57 -6.22 -6.24 8.10
N GLY A 58 -5.68 -5.60 7.06
CA GLY A 58 -6.02 -4.22 6.68
C GLY A 58 -7.50 -4.06 6.34
N MET A 59 -8.05 -4.97 5.53
CA MET A 59 -9.48 -4.99 5.19
C MET A 59 -10.35 -5.19 6.42
N LYS A 60 -10.01 -6.15 7.28
CA LYS A 60 -10.73 -6.38 8.54
C LYS A 60 -10.72 -5.13 9.42
N LYS A 61 -9.54 -4.54 9.64
CA LYS A 61 -9.38 -3.38 10.52
C LYS A 61 -10.16 -2.16 10.03
N VAL A 62 -10.12 -1.85 8.74
CA VAL A 62 -10.87 -0.72 8.20
C VAL A 62 -12.39 -0.95 8.27
N GLY A 63 -12.85 -2.18 8.09
CA GLY A 63 -14.25 -2.54 8.27
C GLY A 63 -14.73 -2.27 9.71
N GLU A 64 -13.93 -2.67 10.71
CA GLU A 64 -14.19 -2.41 12.12
C GLU A 64 -14.20 -0.90 12.44
N ASP A 65 -13.21 -0.15 11.96
CA ASP A 65 -13.07 1.28 12.26
C ASP A 65 -14.16 2.16 11.63
N LEU A 66 -14.63 1.80 10.43
CA LEU A 66 -15.66 2.54 9.70
C LEU A 66 -17.07 2.01 9.96
N GLY A 67 -17.21 0.86 10.62
CA GLY A 67 -18.49 0.19 10.83
C GLY A 67 -19.16 -0.25 9.52
N VAL A 68 -18.35 -0.76 8.55
CA VAL A 68 -18.78 -1.22 7.23
C VAL A 68 -18.44 -2.69 7.01
N LYS A 69 -19.04 -3.29 5.99
CA LYS A 69 -18.72 -4.67 5.58
C LYS A 69 -17.51 -4.67 4.66
N THR A 70 -16.58 -5.59 4.89
CA THR A 70 -15.41 -5.78 4.02
C THR A 70 -15.24 -7.25 3.66
N GLU A 71 -14.82 -7.53 2.43
CA GLU A 71 -14.50 -8.87 1.94
C GLU A 71 -13.15 -8.86 1.25
N TYR A 72 -12.42 -9.97 1.36
CA TYR A 72 -11.23 -10.28 0.56
C TYR A 72 -11.52 -11.51 -0.28
N VAL A 73 -11.37 -11.40 -1.61
CA VAL A 73 -11.73 -12.44 -2.57
C VAL A 73 -10.63 -12.65 -3.61
N GLY A 74 -10.63 -13.82 -4.23
CA GLY A 74 -9.70 -14.19 -5.29
C GLY A 74 -9.17 -15.61 -5.11
N PRO A 75 -8.40 -16.13 -6.08
CA PRO A 75 -7.81 -17.47 -6.03
C PRO A 75 -6.74 -17.57 -4.94
N ALA A 76 -6.54 -18.79 -4.45
CA ALA A 76 -5.51 -19.10 -3.47
C ALA A 76 -4.08 -18.95 -4.02
N GLU A 77 -3.87 -19.41 -5.25
CA GLU A 77 -2.62 -19.36 -5.99
C GLU A 77 -2.72 -18.38 -7.16
N TYR A 78 -1.58 -17.98 -7.75
CA TYR A 78 -1.54 -17.02 -8.85
C TYR A 78 -2.30 -17.52 -10.07
N ASP A 79 -3.48 -16.95 -10.31
CA ASP A 79 -4.34 -17.24 -11.46
C ASP A 79 -5.11 -15.98 -11.86
N MET A 80 -4.68 -15.35 -12.95
CA MET A 80 -5.29 -14.11 -13.44
C MET A 80 -6.69 -14.32 -14.00
N ASN A 81 -6.99 -15.49 -14.60
CA ASN A 81 -8.34 -15.80 -15.09
C ASN A 81 -9.33 -15.96 -13.93
N ALA A 82 -8.93 -16.69 -12.89
CA ALA A 82 -9.73 -16.83 -11.68
C ALA A 82 -9.87 -15.49 -10.93
N MET A 83 -8.85 -14.62 -10.95
CA MET A 83 -8.94 -13.27 -10.39
C MET A 83 -9.98 -12.41 -11.14
N VAL A 84 -9.97 -12.42 -12.49
CA VAL A 84 -10.97 -11.73 -13.31
C VAL A 84 -12.37 -12.23 -12.99
N ALA A 85 -12.56 -13.56 -12.88
CA ALA A 85 -13.86 -14.15 -12.51
C ALA A 85 -14.30 -13.71 -11.10
N ALA A 86 -13.39 -13.67 -10.11
CA ALA A 86 -13.69 -13.18 -8.78
C ALA A 86 -14.06 -11.68 -8.79
N PHE A 87 -13.40 -10.89 -9.63
CA PHE A 87 -13.72 -9.48 -9.82
C PHE A 87 -15.13 -9.28 -10.39
N GLU A 88 -15.50 -10.07 -11.40
CA GLU A 88 -16.87 -10.03 -11.97
C GLU A 88 -17.94 -10.42 -10.93
N GLN A 89 -17.66 -11.42 -10.09
CA GLN A 89 -18.53 -11.76 -8.96
C GLN A 89 -18.62 -10.62 -7.93
N ALA A 90 -17.51 -9.93 -7.67
CA ALA A 90 -17.52 -8.75 -6.81
C ALA A 90 -18.39 -7.62 -7.38
N ILE A 91 -18.32 -7.35 -8.70
CA ILE A 91 -19.19 -6.37 -9.38
C ILE A 91 -20.68 -6.75 -9.22
N ALA A 92 -21.01 -8.04 -9.36
CA ALA A 92 -22.40 -8.53 -9.25
C ALA A 92 -23.01 -8.28 -7.85
N LYS A 93 -22.19 -8.20 -6.79
CA LYS A 93 -22.62 -7.85 -5.42
C LYS A 93 -22.96 -6.36 -5.27
N LYS A 94 -22.66 -5.51 -6.26
CA LYS A 94 -22.87 -4.06 -6.26
C LYS A 94 -22.27 -3.37 -5.02
N PRO A 95 -20.97 -3.56 -4.71
CA PRO A 95 -20.34 -2.96 -3.55
C PRO A 95 -20.27 -1.43 -3.70
N ASN A 96 -20.02 -0.73 -2.60
CA ASN A 96 -19.78 0.71 -2.57
C ASN A 96 -18.39 1.09 -3.13
N GLY A 97 -17.49 0.12 -3.26
CA GLY A 97 -16.20 0.27 -3.91
C GLY A 97 -15.43 -1.03 -3.97
N ILE A 98 -14.51 -1.12 -4.93
CA ILE A 98 -13.61 -2.26 -5.09
C ILE A 98 -12.16 -1.79 -4.95
N VAL A 99 -11.40 -2.50 -4.13
CA VAL A 99 -9.94 -2.45 -4.04
C VAL A 99 -9.39 -3.59 -4.87
N VAL A 100 -8.41 -3.36 -5.73
CA VAL A 100 -7.83 -4.41 -6.57
C VAL A 100 -6.31 -4.34 -6.58
N VAL A 101 -5.64 -5.48 -6.44
CA VAL A 101 -4.20 -5.58 -6.67
C VAL A 101 -3.95 -5.57 -8.18
N GLY A 102 -3.25 -4.53 -8.65
CA GLY A 102 -3.07 -4.29 -10.08
C GLY A 102 -1.95 -5.11 -10.72
N PHE A 103 -2.01 -6.44 -10.65
CA PHE A 103 -0.93 -7.32 -11.12
C PHE A 103 -0.59 -7.18 -12.59
N GLU A 104 -1.60 -7.06 -13.47
CA GLU A 104 -1.42 -7.05 -14.92
C GLU A 104 -2.46 -6.17 -15.63
N ASP A 105 -2.08 -5.60 -16.75
CA ASP A 105 -2.96 -4.79 -17.61
C ASP A 105 -4.18 -5.55 -18.14
N SER A 106 -4.15 -6.88 -18.13
CA SER A 106 -5.30 -7.76 -18.43
C SER A 106 -6.51 -7.48 -17.55
N LEU A 107 -6.35 -6.82 -16.39
CA LEU A 107 -7.42 -6.37 -15.50
C LEU A 107 -8.11 -5.08 -15.96
N ASN A 108 -7.53 -4.29 -16.88
CA ASN A 108 -8.11 -3.02 -17.31
C ASN A 108 -9.56 -3.14 -17.80
N PRO A 109 -9.95 -4.15 -18.60
CA PRO A 109 -11.34 -4.30 -19.06
C PRO A 109 -12.34 -4.55 -17.92
N VAL A 110 -11.99 -5.36 -16.90
CA VAL A 110 -12.90 -5.64 -15.78
C VAL A 110 -12.98 -4.47 -14.81
N VAL A 111 -11.90 -3.71 -14.62
CA VAL A 111 -11.92 -2.42 -13.89
C VAL A 111 -12.88 -1.46 -14.57
N LYS A 112 -12.78 -1.30 -15.90
CA LYS A 112 -13.72 -0.45 -16.65
C LYS A 112 -15.16 -0.94 -16.49
N LYS A 113 -15.42 -2.23 -16.53
CA LYS A 113 -16.76 -2.81 -16.31
C LYS A 113 -17.34 -2.42 -14.95
N ALA A 114 -16.52 -2.40 -13.88
CA ALA A 114 -16.93 -1.94 -12.56
C ALA A 114 -17.31 -0.46 -12.58
N GLN A 115 -16.50 0.38 -13.22
CA GLN A 115 -16.75 1.82 -13.34
C GLN A 115 -18.01 2.13 -14.15
N ASP A 116 -18.22 1.41 -15.25
CA ASP A 116 -19.45 1.53 -16.07
C ASP A 116 -20.71 1.13 -15.27
N ALA A 117 -20.57 0.25 -14.28
CA ALA A 117 -21.60 -0.10 -13.31
C ALA A 117 -21.75 0.91 -12.15
N GLY A 118 -20.98 2.00 -12.16
CA GLY A 118 -20.98 3.04 -11.12
C GLY A 118 -20.20 2.66 -9.85
N ILE A 119 -19.37 1.61 -9.90
CA ILE A 119 -18.58 1.14 -8.76
C ILE A 119 -17.16 1.73 -8.87
N PRO A 120 -16.75 2.60 -7.92
CA PRO A 120 -15.41 3.17 -7.92
C PRO A 120 -14.36 2.10 -7.59
N VAL A 121 -13.17 2.20 -8.26
CA VAL A 121 -12.07 1.25 -8.10
C VAL A 121 -10.80 1.99 -7.67
N VAL A 122 -10.16 1.48 -6.63
CA VAL A 122 -8.81 1.88 -6.17
C VAL A 122 -7.86 0.70 -6.36
N THR A 123 -6.71 0.95 -6.97
CA THR A 123 -5.64 -0.05 -7.06
C THR A 123 -4.74 -0.03 -5.82
N VAL A 124 -4.21 -1.19 -5.44
CA VAL A 124 -3.28 -1.33 -4.32
C VAL A 124 -2.08 -2.18 -4.71
N ASP A 125 -0.94 -1.99 -4.01
CA ASP A 125 0.30 -2.76 -4.16
C ASP A 125 0.97 -2.60 -5.54
N ALA A 126 0.34 -3.10 -6.59
CA ALA A 126 0.68 -2.85 -7.98
C ALA A 126 -0.39 -1.98 -8.64
N ASP A 127 0.03 -1.08 -9.53
CA ASP A 127 -0.85 -0.07 -10.13
C ASP A 127 -1.28 -0.40 -11.56
N LEU A 128 -2.47 0.08 -11.94
CA LEU A 128 -3.04 0.01 -13.28
C LEU A 128 -3.37 1.43 -13.77
N PRO A 129 -2.38 2.26 -14.12
CA PRO A 129 -2.62 3.67 -14.46
C PRO A 129 -3.56 3.86 -15.66
N ALA A 130 -3.57 2.91 -16.61
CA ALA A 130 -4.43 2.95 -17.80
C ALA A 130 -5.86 2.48 -17.56
N SER A 131 -6.19 1.94 -16.37
CA SER A 131 -7.52 1.38 -16.07
C SER A 131 -8.63 2.42 -15.82
N GLY A 132 -8.24 3.69 -15.61
CA GLY A 132 -9.16 4.74 -15.16
C GLY A 132 -9.49 4.66 -13.67
N ARG A 133 -8.70 3.91 -12.87
CA ARG A 133 -8.81 3.86 -11.41
C ARG A 133 -8.86 5.26 -10.79
N ILE A 134 -9.56 5.41 -9.66
CA ILE A 134 -9.68 6.73 -9.01
C ILE A 134 -8.47 7.09 -8.15
N ALA A 135 -7.80 6.10 -7.58
CA ALA A 135 -6.59 6.27 -6.77
C ALA A 135 -5.73 5.00 -6.78
N PHE A 136 -4.47 5.16 -6.44
CA PHE A 136 -3.53 4.08 -6.13
C PHE A 136 -3.00 4.23 -4.71
N VAL A 137 -2.95 3.13 -3.96
CA VAL A 137 -2.35 3.09 -2.62
C VAL A 137 -1.31 1.97 -2.59
N GLY A 138 -0.05 2.32 -2.40
CA GLY A 138 1.02 1.33 -2.45
C GLY A 138 2.32 1.87 -1.87
N THR A 139 3.43 1.21 -2.18
CA THR A 139 4.77 1.60 -1.75
C THR A 139 5.38 2.59 -2.75
N GLY A 140 5.98 3.65 -2.24
CA GLY A 140 6.89 4.51 -3.01
C GLY A 140 8.16 3.75 -3.37
N ASN A 141 8.12 2.98 -4.46
CA ASN A 141 9.12 1.98 -4.80
C ASN A 141 10.52 2.57 -4.95
N LYS A 142 10.64 3.74 -5.60
CA LYS A 142 11.93 4.43 -5.72
C LYS A 142 12.49 4.80 -4.34
N ASN A 143 11.65 5.32 -3.44
CA ASN A 143 12.06 5.67 -2.09
C ASN A 143 12.45 4.43 -1.27
N ALA A 144 11.74 3.32 -1.43
CA ALA A 144 12.11 2.03 -0.84
C ALA A 144 13.52 1.59 -1.27
N GLY A 145 13.85 1.72 -2.55
CA GLY A 145 15.19 1.48 -3.08
C GLY A 145 16.25 2.43 -2.52
N ILE A 146 15.92 3.73 -2.37
CA ILE A 146 16.82 4.72 -1.75
C ILE A 146 17.12 4.33 -0.30
N MET A 147 16.10 4.04 0.50
CA MET A 147 16.28 3.64 1.90
C MET A 147 17.10 2.35 2.06
N GLY A 148 16.85 1.35 1.22
CA GLY A 148 17.63 0.11 1.18
C GLY A 148 19.08 0.35 0.78
N GLY A 149 19.34 1.21 -0.21
CA GLY A 149 20.67 1.57 -0.67
C GLY A 149 21.48 2.35 0.38
N GLU A 150 20.87 3.30 1.07
CA GLU A 150 21.50 4.03 2.16
C GLU A 150 21.84 3.10 3.35
N LYS A 151 20.91 2.19 3.69
CA LYS A 151 21.17 1.19 4.74
C LYS A 151 22.31 0.25 4.34
N LEU A 152 22.37 -0.22 3.07
CA LEU A 152 23.45 -1.07 2.59
C LEU A 152 24.80 -0.33 2.65
N ALA A 153 24.86 0.91 2.14
CA ALA A 153 26.08 1.73 2.18
C ALA A 153 26.60 1.89 3.61
N GLN A 154 25.71 2.16 4.56
CA GLN A 154 26.07 2.27 5.99
C GLN A 154 26.66 0.95 6.51
N LEU A 155 26.07 -0.19 6.20
CA LEU A 155 26.48 -1.50 6.70
C LEU A 155 27.84 -1.95 6.14
N ILE A 156 28.16 -1.61 4.88
CA ILE A 156 29.46 -1.95 4.26
C ILE A 156 30.55 -0.90 4.48
N GLY A 157 30.29 0.13 5.31
CA GLY A 157 31.24 1.19 5.59
C GLY A 157 31.56 2.10 4.39
N THR A 158 30.55 2.38 3.56
CA THR A 158 30.56 3.30 2.41
C THR A 158 31.54 2.95 1.28
N LYS A 159 32.03 1.72 1.21
CA LYS A 159 32.95 1.23 0.17
C LYS A 159 32.79 -0.26 -0.10
N GLY A 160 33.20 -0.69 -1.30
CA GLY A 160 33.22 -2.09 -1.71
C GLY A 160 32.26 -2.41 -2.85
N LYS A 161 32.28 -3.68 -3.29
CA LYS A 161 31.46 -4.18 -4.38
C LYS A 161 30.12 -4.63 -3.87
N VAL A 162 29.06 -4.29 -4.60
CA VAL A 162 27.70 -4.72 -4.29
C VAL A 162 27.02 -5.29 -5.53
N ALA A 163 26.09 -6.23 -5.35
CA ALA A 163 25.23 -6.75 -6.39
C ALA A 163 23.77 -6.44 -6.07
N ILE A 164 22.93 -6.33 -7.11
CA ILE A 164 21.48 -6.15 -6.97
C ILE A 164 20.79 -7.39 -7.56
N MET A 165 19.87 -7.96 -6.82
CA MET A 165 19.04 -9.11 -7.21
C MET A 165 17.60 -8.61 -7.44
N THR A 166 17.06 -8.86 -8.63
CA THR A 166 15.76 -8.35 -9.09
C THR A 166 15.10 -9.32 -10.07
N LYS A 167 13.85 -9.07 -10.44
CA LYS A 167 13.19 -9.64 -11.63
C LYS A 167 12.96 -8.51 -12.62
N PRO A 168 13.71 -8.43 -13.71
CA PRO A 168 13.56 -7.37 -14.73
C PRO A 168 12.16 -7.36 -15.36
N GLY A 169 11.73 -6.17 -15.81
CA GLY A 169 10.48 -5.99 -16.55
C GLY A 169 9.24 -5.69 -15.68
N GLN A 170 9.38 -5.64 -14.35
CA GLN A 170 8.33 -5.18 -13.46
C GLN A 170 8.62 -3.74 -13.01
N SER A 171 7.69 -2.81 -13.27
CA SER A 171 7.89 -1.37 -13.05
C SER A 171 8.25 -1.03 -11.60
N ASN A 172 7.58 -1.65 -10.64
CA ASN A 172 7.86 -1.47 -9.21
C ASN A 172 9.28 -1.91 -8.83
N LEU A 173 9.78 -3.01 -9.40
CA LEU A 173 11.13 -3.50 -9.14
C LEU A 173 12.19 -2.65 -9.85
N GLU A 174 11.91 -2.19 -11.07
CA GLU A 174 12.79 -1.25 -11.78
C GLU A 174 12.94 0.08 -11.02
N GLU A 175 11.86 0.59 -10.43
CA GLU A 175 11.90 1.77 -9.58
C GLU A 175 12.75 1.54 -8.32
N ARG A 176 12.65 0.37 -7.67
CA ARG A 176 13.49 0.00 -6.51
C ARG A 176 14.96 -0.06 -6.91
N VAL A 177 15.29 -0.70 -8.04
CA VAL A 177 16.66 -0.74 -8.59
C VAL A 177 17.17 0.68 -8.87
N ALA A 178 16.35 1.55 -9.46
CA ALA A 178 16.70 2.95 -9.70
C ALA A 178 16.98 3.69 -8.37
N GLY A 179 16.20 3.44 -7.34
CA GLY A 179 16.40 3.97 -5.99
C GLY A 179 17.74 3.54 -5.38
N TYR A 180 18.07 2.23 -5.46
CA TYR A 180 19.38 1.74 -5.01
C TYR A 180 20.53 2.40 -5.75
N LYS A 181 20.45 2.51 -7.09
CA LYS A 181 21.46 3.20 -7.91
C LYS A 181 21.62 4.66 -7.51
N GLU A 182 20.52 5.36 -7.24
CA GLU A 182 20.54 6.76 -6.81
C GLU A 182 21.20 6.94 -5.44
N ALA A 183 20.83 6.09 -4.47
CA ALA A 183 21.42 6.15 -3.13
C ALA A 183 22.91 5.84 -3.16
N LEU A 184 23.31 4.75 -3.82
CA LEU A 184 24.70 4.30 -3.86
C LEU A 184 25.62 5.24 -4.66
N LYS A 185 25.09 6.00 -5.62
CA LYS A 185 25.84 7.03 -6.35
C LYS A 185 26.44 8.11 -5.45
N LYS A 186 25.88 8.33 -4.24
CA LYS A 186 26.42 9.26 -3.24
C LYS A 186 27.76 8.79 -2.63
N TYR A 187 28.13 7.53 -2.81
CA TYR A 187 29.28 6.86 -2.25
C TYR A 187 30.22 6.37 -3.35
N PRO A 188 31.20 7.18 -3.78
CA PRO A 188 32.03 6.90 -4.98
C PRO A 188 32.87 5.63 -4.86
N ASP A 189 33.14 5.17 -3.64
CA ASP A 189 33.90 3.94 -3.37
C ASP A 189 33.01 2.66 -3.35
N ILE A 190 31.71 2.78 -3.66
CA ILE A 190 30.80 1.65 -3.83
C ILE A 190 30.61 1.37 -5.33
N GLU A 191 30.90 0.16 -5.75
CA GLU A 191 30.70 -0.29 -7.13
C GLU A 191 29.53 -1.29 -7.22
N ILE A 192 28.54 -1.00 -8.05
CA ILE A 192 27.49 -1.99 -8.41
C ILE A 192 28.07 -2.89 -9.52
N VAL A 193 28.61 -4.05 -9.15
CA VAL A 193 29.32 -4.93 -10.09
C VAL A 193 28.38 -5.75 -10.98
N GLN A 194 27.16 -6.06 -10.52
CA GLN A 194 26.21 -6.83 -11.31
C GLN A 194 24.78 -6.65 -10.81
N ILE A 195 23.82 -6.73 -11.77
CA ILE A 195 22.39 -6.87 -11.49
C ILE A 195 21.99 -8.22 -12.07
N VAL A 196 21.33 -9.07 -11.26
CA VAL A 196 20.96 -10.44 -11.65
C VAL A 196 19.46 -10.68 -11.54
N ASP A 197 18.94 -11.52 -12.45
CA ASP A 197 17.54 -11.94 -12.47
C ASP A 197 17.34 -13.13 -11.52
N THR A 198 16.42 -12.98 -10.57
CA THR A 198 16.00 -14.03 -9.63
C THR A 198 14.81 -14.82 -10.16
N LYS A 199 14.13 -14.34 -11.20
CA LYS A 199 12.83 -14.83 -11.70
C LYS A 199 11.74 -14.89 -10.62
N SER A 200 11.93 -14.19 -9.51
CA SER A 200 11.10 -14.28 -8.29
C SER A 200 10.96 -15.71 -7.77
N ASP A 201 12.03 -16.49 -7.91
CA ASP A 201 12.12 -17.87 -7.43
C ASP A 201 13.30 -17.99 -6.44
N PRO A 202 13.08 -18.47 -5.21
CA PRO A 202 14.14 -18.50 -4.19
C PRO A 202 15.27 -19.47 -4.51
N VAL A 203 15.02 -20.53 -5.31
CA VAL A 203 16.06 -21.48 -5.74
C VAL A 203 16.96 -20.83 -6.80
N VAL A 204 16.35 -20.17 -7.79
CA VAL A 204 17.08 -19.39 -8.81
C VAL A 204 17.87 -18.27 -8.14
N ALA A 205 17.29 -17.58 -7.18
CA ALA A 205 17.95 -16.52 -6.41
C ALA A 205 19.18 -17.07 -5.64
N ALA A 206 19.07 -18.24 -5.00
CA ALA A 206 20.19 -18.86 -4.30
C ALA A 206 21.34 -19.23 -5.27
N GLN A 207 21.02 -19.79 -6.44
CA GLN A 207 22.01 -20.11 -7.48
C GLN A 207 22.70 -18.85 -8.02
N ALA A 208 21.93 -17.77 -8.27
CA ALA A 208 22.45 -16.48 -8.72
C ALA A 208 23.38 -15.87 -7.67
N ALA A 209 22.97 -15.89 -6.38
CA ALA A 209 23.81 -15.40 -5.29
C ALA A 209 25.10 -16.21 -5.13
N ALA A 210 25.05 -17.55 -5.20
CA ALA A 210 26.23 -18.40 -5.16
C ALA A 210 27.21 -18.07 -6.31
N THR A 211 26.68 -17.82 -7.51
CA THR A 211 27.48 -17.41 -8.67
C THR A 211 28.15 -16.04 -8.44
N LEU A 212 27.43 -15.08 -7.85
CA LEU A 212 27.98 -13.77 -7.48
C LEU A 212 29.13 -13.89 -6.49
N LEU A 213 28.97 -14.71 -5.43
CA LEU A 213 29.99 -14.94 -4.38
C LEU A 213 31.26 -15.60 -4.95
N GLN A 214 31.11 -16.52 -5.91
CA GLN A 214 32.26 -17.15 -6.60
C GLN A 214 32.97 -16.14 -7.53
N LYS A 215 32.20 -15.35 -8.28
CA LYS A 215 32.76 -14.40 -9.25
C LYS A 215 33.40 -13.17 -8.59
N TYR A 216 32.89 -12.75 -7.46
CA TYR A 216 33.36 -11.59 -6.70
C TYR A 216 33.68 -12.00 -5.25
N PRO A 217 34.86 -12.60 -5.00
CA PRO A 217 35.23 -13.04 -3.63
C PRO A 217 35.31 -11.90 -2.61
N ASP A 218 35.43 -10.67 -3.08
CA ASP A 218 35.46 -9.42 -2.30
C ASP A 218 34.11 -8.69 -2.26
N LEU A 219 33.00 -9.37 -2.61
CA LEU A 219 31.66 -8.80 -2.57
C LEU A 219 31.32 -8.37 -1.13
N ALA A 220 31.00 -7.09 -0.93
CA ALA A 220 30.69 -6.52 0.37
C ALA A 220 29.18 -6.61 0.70
N GLY A 221 28.31 -6.61 -0.33
CA GLY A 221 26.88 -6.63 -0.08
C GLY A 221 26.01 -7.07 -1.26
N ILE A 222 24.81 -7.52 -0.92
CA ILE A 222 23.76 -7.93 -1.86
C ILE A 222 22.48 -7.18 -1.49
N ALA A 223 21.92 -6.43 -2.45
CA ALA A 223 20.63 -5.78 -2.36
C ALA A 223 19.57 -6.66 -3.08
N CYS A 224 18.52 -7.06 -2.39
CA CYS A 224 17.41 -7.81 -2.96
C CYS A 224 16.18 -6.91 -3.01
N VAL A 225 15.60 -6.70 -4.20
CA VAL A 225 14.49 -5.74 -4.37
C VAL A 225 13.11 -6.41 -4.36
N GLU A 226 13.05 -7.74 -4.13
CA GLU A 226 11.82 -8.51 -4.00
C GLU A 226 12.02 -9.69 -3.03
N ALA A 227 10.91 -10.33 -2.59
CA ALA A 227 10.90 -11.28 -1.48
C ALA A 227 11.81 -12.51 -1.69
N ALA A 228 11.81 -13.14 -2.88
CA ALA A 228 12.57 -14.35 -3.15
C ALA A 228 14.09 -14.13 -3.12
N GLY A 229 14.53 -12.92 -3.48
CA GLY A 229 15.96 -12.55 -3.49
C GLY A 229 16.59 -12.65 -2.10
N GLY A 230 15.90 -12.18 -1.06
CA GLY A 230 16.40 -12.19 0.32
C GLY A 230 16.67 -13.59 0.85
N SER A 231 15.70 -14.50 0.71
CA SER A 231 15.81 -15.90 1.14
C SER A 231 16.90 -16.65 0.36
N GLY A 232 16.96 -16.43 -0.97
CA GLY A 232 17.99 -17.03 -1.82
C GLY A 232 19.40 -16.55 -1.48
N ALA A 233 19.61 -15.25 -1.30
CA ALA A 233 20.88 -14.67 -0.91
C ALA A 233 21.34 -15.20 0.47
N ALA A 234 20.40 -15.29 1.43
CA ALA A 234 20.68 -15.83 2.75
C ALA A 234 21.17 -17.28 2.70
N THR A 235 20.52 -18.12 1.88
CA THR A 235 20.95 -19.52 1.66
C THR A 235 22.38 -19.57 1.14
N ALA A 236 22.70 -18.86 0.06
CA ALA A 236 24.02 -18.87 -0.56
C ALA A 236 25.12 -18.35 0.39
N VAL A 237 24.86 -17.25 1.11
CA VAL A 237 25.81 -16.66 2.08
C VAL A 237 26.06 -17.61 3.24
N LYS A 238 25.02 -18.32 3.72
CA LYS A 238 25.13 -19.32 4.79
C LYS A 238 25.96 -20.53 4.36
N GLU A 239 25.72 -21.08 3.17
CA GLU A 239 26.46 -22.18 2.60
C GLU A 239 27.93 -21.84 2.37
N ALA A 240 28.20 -20.61 1.90
CA ALA A 240 29.55 -20.08 1.71
C ALA A 240 30.28 -19.72 3.02
N LYS A 241 29.59 -19.73 4.18
CA LYS A 241 30.12 -19.32 5.50
C LYS A 241 30.59 -17.84 5.49
N LEU A 242 29.83 -16.96 4.83
CA LEU A 242 30.13 -15.54 4.68
C LEU A 242 29.20 -14.63 5.49
N GLN A 243 28.46 -15.21 6.48
CA GLN A 243 27.60 -14.44 7.38
C GLN A 243 28.39 -13.33 8.09
N GLY A 244 27.86 -12.13 8.12
CA GLY A 244 28.50 -10.96 8.69
C GLY A 244 29.63 -10.35 7.83
N LYS A 245 30.15 -11.07 6.83
CA LYS A 245 31.12 -10.55 5.86
C LYS A 245 30.45 -9.94 4.64
N VAL A 246 29.43 -10.60 4.09
CA VAL A 246 28.59 -10.09 3.02
C VAL A 246 27.30 -9.58 3.64
N GLN A 247 27.02 -8.30 3.51
CA GLN A 247 25.80 -7.68 4.04
C GLN A 247 24.63 -7.91 3.08
N ILE A 248 23.49 -8.38 3.58
CA ILE A 248 22.28 -8.59 2.77
C ILE A 248 21.22 -7.60 3.19
N ILE A 249 20.70 -6.82 2.23
CA ILE A 249 19.43 -6.11 2.36
C ILE A 249 18.37 -6.90 1.62
N ALA A 250 17.42 -7.46 2.35
CA ALA A 250 16.26 -8.15 1.80
C ALA A 250 15.11 -7.18 1.51
N MET A 251 14.05 -7.71 0.94
CA MET A 251 12.76 -7.03 0.78
C MET A 251 11.69 -7.84 1.50
N ASP A 252 10.70 -7.11 2.05
CA ASP A 252 9.56 -7.66 2.78
C ASP A 252 9.88 -8.29 4.13
N ARG A 253 8.90 -8.96 4.75
CA ARG A 253 9.00 -9.50 6.10
C ARG A 253 8.41 -10.92 6.23
N GLY A 254 8.71 -11.79 5.26
CA GLY A 254 8.45 -13.22 5.42
C GLY A 254 9.09 -13.76 6.70
N ASN A 255 8.47 -14.72 7.37
CA ASN A 255 9.01 -15.26 8.62
C ASN A 255 10.43 -15.83 8.44
N ASP A 256 10.74 -16.38 7.27
CA ASP A 256 12.08 -16.85 6.90
C ASP A 256 13.10 -15.71 6.84
N VAL A 257 12.73 -14.55 6.26
CA VAL A 257 13.56 -13.33 6.22
C VAL A 257 13.77 -12.78 7.63
N VAL A 258 12.69 -12.66 8.42
CA VAL A 258 12.77 -12.17 9.80
C VAL A 258 13.64 -13.09 10.66
N GLN A 259 13.48 -14.42 10.53
CA GLN A 259 14.33 -15.39 11.24
C GLN A 259 15.79 -15.26 10.81
N ALA A 260 16.07 -15.09 9.51
CA ALA A 260 17.43 -14.90 9.01
C ALA A 260 18.07 -13.59 9.51
N ILE A 261 17.28 -12.55 9.80
CA ILE A 261 17.77 -11.33 10.48
C ILE A 261 18.12 -11.63 11.94
N GLU A 262 17.25 -12.33 12.68
CA GLU A 262 17.54 -12.74 14.05
C GLU A 262 18.79 -13.63 14.15
N ASP A 263 18.99 -14.52 13.19
CA ASP A 263 20.17 -15.40 13.08
C ASP A 263 21.44 -14.65 12.62
N GLY A 264 21.32 -13.37 12.20
CA GLY A 264 22.44 -12.56 11.71
C GLY A 264 22.95 -12.93 10.32
N VAL A 265 22.15 -13.64 9.52
CA VAL A 265 22.45 -13.97 8.12
C VAL A 265 22.06 -12.83 7.19
N ILE A 266 20.86 -12.28 7.36
CA ILE A 266 20.40 -11.06 6.70
C ILE A 266 20.66 -9.88 7.63
N SER A 267 21.21 -8.81 7.09
CA SER A 267 21.58 -7.62 7.87
C SER A 267 20.40 -6.71 8.14
N ALA A 268 19.51 -6.55 7.15
CA ALA A 268 18.25 -5.83 7.27
C ALA A 268 17.30 -6.19 6.12
N SER A 269 16.04 -5.82 6.26
CA SER A 269 15.04 -5.87 5.20
C SER A 269 14.31 -4.54 5.06
N VAL A 270 13.93 -4.20 3.83
CA VAL A 270 13.02 -3.09 3.52
C VAL A 270 11.61 -3.65 3.48
N ALA A 271 10.86 -3.50 4.56
CA ALA A 271 9.51 -4.06 4.68
C ALA A 271 8.44 -3.07 4.22
N GLN A 272 7.60 -3.48 3.31
CA GLN A 272 6.42 -2.73 2.89
C GLN A 272 5.34 -2.74 3.99
N GLN A 273 4.53 -1.69 4.08
CA GLN A 273 3.44 -1.57 5.04
C GLN A 273 2.13 -2.08 4.41
N THR A 274 2.10 -3.35 4.05
CA THR A 274 1.09 -3.99 3.21
C THR A 274 -0.33 -3.92 3.78
N ALA A 275 -0.51 -4.01 5.11
CA ALA A 275 -1.83 -3.86 5.73
C ALA A 275 -2.43 -2.45 5.55
N LEU A 276 -1.59 -1.42 5.41
CA LEU A 276 -2.05 -0.05 5.22
C LEU A 276 -2.60 0.21 3.82
N MET A 277 -2.18 -0.59 2.83
CA MET A 277 -2.61 -0.39 1.44
C MET A 277 -4.14 -0.56 1.30
N PRO A 278 -4.75 -1.72 1.58
CA PRO A 278 -6.19 -1.87 1.50
C PRO A 278 -6.94 -1.06 2.56
N TYR A 279 -6.33 -0.80 3.72
CA TYR A 279 -6.90 0.05 4.75
C TYR A 279 -7.18 1.45 4.21
N TYR A 280 -6.16 2.14 3.68
CA TYR A 280 -6.32 3.49 3.15
C TYR A 280 -7.06 3.51 1.80
N ALA A 281 -6.95 2.46 0.98
CA ALA A 281 -7.77 2.35 -0.24
C ALA A 281 -9.26 2.31 0.08
N THR A 282 -9.66 1.52 1.07
CA THR A 282 -11.05 1.45 1.53
C THR A 282 -11.49 2.78 2.18
N GLN A 283 -10.61 3.43 2.96
CA GLN A 283 -10.87 4.75 3.53
C GLN A 283 -11.13 5.80 2.43
N ILE A 284 -10.37 5.77 1.33
CA ILE A 284 -10.56 6.66 0.16
C ILE A 284 -11.93 6.39 -0.47
N LEU A 285 -12.29 5.13 -0.70
CA LEU A 285 -13.59 4.75 -1.25
C LEU A 285 -14.74 5.18 -0.33
N TYR A 286 -14.58 4.99 0.96
CA TYR A 286 -15.55 5.44 1.97
C TYR A 286 -15.72 6.96 1.95
N ASN A 287 -14.62 7.71 1.93
CA ASN A 287 -14.66 9.18 1.88
C ASN A 287 -15.30 9.68 0.59
N LEU A 288 -15.03 9.02 -0.54
CA LEU A 288 -15.67 9.35 -1.82
C LEU A 288 -17.20 9.26 -1.74
N ALA A 289 -17.73 8.29 -1.02
CA ALA A 289 -19.16 8.05 -0.88
C ALA A 289 -19.83 8.90 0.21
N ASN A 290 -19.11 9.24 1.28
CA ASN A 290 -19.71 9.76 2.51
C ASN A 290 -19.20 11.14 2.94
N SER A 291 -17.94 11.51 2.63
CA SER A 291 -17.26 12.67 3.23
C SER A 291 -16.19 13.24 2.29
N LYS A 292 -16.60 13.70 1.11
CA LYS A 292 -15.66 14.37 0.17
C LYS A 292 -15.16 15.68 0.75
N VAL A 293 -13.89 15.97 0.50
CA VAL A 293 -13.33 17.29 0.79
C VAL A 293 -13.71 18.25 -0.34
N ASP A 294 -14.31 19.38 0.01
CA ASP A 294 -14.61 20.45 -0.93
C ASP A 294 -13.33 21.25 -1.20
N ILE A 295 -12.69 20.96 -2.33
CA ILE A 295 -11.49 21.68 -2.78
C ILE A 295 -11.88 22.94 -3.54
N THR A 296 -13.06 22.94 -4.17
CA THR A 296 -13.63 24.04 -4.92
C THR A 296 -15.09 24.27 -4.50
N THR A 297 -15.71 25.33 -4.96
CA THR A 297 -17.14 25.59 -4.74
C THR A 297 -18.06 24.55 -5.41
N ASP A 298 -17.54 23.85 -6.43
CA ASP A 298 -18.18 22.71 -7.09
C ASP A 298 -17.11 21.78 -7.65
N ASN A 299 -16.73 20.78 -6.86
CA ASN A 299 -15.71 19.79 -7.24
C ASN A 299 -16.05 19.07 -8.55
N LYS A 300 -17.34 18.77 -8.78
CA LYS A 300 -17.78 18.03 -9.96
C LYS A 300 -17.62 18.88 -11.22
N ALA A 301 -18.06 20.14 -11.21
CA ALA A 301 -17.91 21.04 -12.35
C ALA A 301 -16.42 21.32 -12.64
N ALA A 302 -15.58 21.37 -11.61
CA ALA A 302 -14.14 21.56 -11.71
C ALA A 302 -13.37 20.29 -12.09
N GLY A 303 -14.02 19.12 -12.21
CA GLY A 303 -13.36 17.85 -12.50
C GLY A 303 -12.48 17.33 -11.34
N VAL A 304 -12.74 17.77 -10.10
CA VAL A 304 -11.97 17.42 -8.92
C VAL A 304 -12.73 16.38 -8.08
N GLN A 305 -12.04 15.34 -7.62
CA GLN A 305 -12.68 14.27 -6.83
C GLN A 305 -12.67 14.52 -5.32
N GLY A 306 -11.79 15.38 -4.80
CA GLY A 306 -11.65 15.66 -3.36
C GLY A 306 -11.02 14.50 -2.56
N ILE A 307 -10.26 13.63 -3.25
CA ILE A 307 -9.51 12.50 -2.68
C ILE A 307 -8.08 12.49 -3.26
N PRO A 308 -7.09 11.87 -2.58
CA PRO A 308 -5.75 11.73 -3.13
C PRO A 308 -5.74 10.79 -4.34
N ALA A 309 -4.97 11.12 -5.36
CA ALA A 309 -4.78 10.27 -6.54
C ALA A 309 -3.76 9.13 -6.30
N VAL A 310 -2.78 9.37 -5.41
CA VAL A 310 -1.72 8.41 -5.04
C VAL A 310 -1.43 8.56 -3.54
N VAL A 311 -1.31 7.44 -2.85
CA VAL A 311 -0.89 7.36 -1.44
C VAL A 311 0.29 6.41 -1.34
N ASP A 312 1.44 6.93 -0.88
CA ASP A 312 2.59 6.13 -0.51
C ASP A 312 2.47 5.70 0.95
N THR A 313 2.37 4.40 1.20
CA THR A 313 2.31 3.83 2.55
C THR A 313 3.66 3.79 3.25
N GLY A 314 4.74 4.10 2.53
CA GLY A 314 6.11 4.05 3.04
C GLY A 314 6.62 2.63 3.27
N VAL A 315 7.85 2.56 3.77
CA VAL A 315 8.53 1.32 4.16
C VAL A 315 9.16 1.44 5.53
N ILE A 316 9.46 0.30 6.14
CA ILE A 316 10.14 0.19 7.43
C ILE A 316 11.44 -0.58 7.22
N ILE A 317 12.55 -0.12 7.80
CA ILE A 317 13.76 -0.93 7.89
C ILE A 317 13.61 -1.89 9.08
N VAL A 318 13.63 -3.17 8.77
CA VAL A 318 13.65 -4.25 9.76
C VAL A 318 15.07 -4.76 9.88
N ASP A 319 15.65 -4.66 11.06
CA ASP A 319 16.97 -5.18 11.38
C ASP A 319 16.96 -5.89 12.76
N LYS A 320 18.11 -6.33 13.24
CA LYS A 320 18.22 -7.08 14.51
C LYS A 320 17.62 -6.36 15.73
N THR A 321 17.51 -5.03 15.69
CA THR A 321 16.97 -4.24 16.81
C THR A 321 15.46 -4.35 16.96
N ASN A 322 14.75 -4.63 15.87
CA ASN A 322 13.29 -4.65 15.83
C ASN A 322 12.66 -5.92 15.21
N ALA A 323 13.45 -6.81 14.60
CA ALA A 323 12.98 -7.99 13.87
C ALA A 323 11.99 -8.85 14.67
N LYS A 324 12.23 -9.06 15.96
CA LYS A 324 11.37 -9.84 16.86
C LYS A 324 9.90 -9.39 16.88
N TYR A 325 9.62 -8.13 16.56
CA TYR A 325 8.25 -7.58 16.51
C TYR A 325 7.56 -7.84 15.16
N PHE A 326 8.29 -8.32 14.15
CA PHE A 326 7.78 -8.55 12.80
C PHE A 326 7.50 -10.02 12.50
N MET A 327 7.87 -10.93 13.41
CA MET A 327 7.54 -12.34 13.26
C MET A 327 6.01 -12.52 13.30
N ARG A 328 5.43 -13.08 12.23
CA ARG A 328 4.02 -13.45 12.22
C ARG A 328 3.81 -14.67 13.10
N GLN A 329 2.83 -14.59 14.00
CA GLN A 329 2.43 -15.77 14.76
C GLN A 329 1.81 -16.80 13.82
N ALA A 330 2.11 -18.09 14.05
CA ALA A 330 1.43 -19.17 13.34
C ALA A 330 -0.09 -19.03 13.50
N LYS A 331 -0.81 -19.20 12.40
CA LYS A 331 -2.28 -19.12 12.37
C LYS A 331 -2.89 -20.27 13.12
#